data_481abde000ba671fb179cb4285785097
#
_entry.id   481abde000ba671fb179cb4285785097
#
_cell.length_a   1.000
_cell.length_b   1.000
_cell.length_c   1.000
_cell.angle_alpha   90.00
_cell.angle_beta   90.00
_cell.angle_gamma   90.00
#
_symmetry.space_group_name_H-M   'P 1'
#
loop_
_entity.id
_entity.type
_entity.pdbx_description
1 polymer ?
#
loop_
_entity_poly.entity_id
_entity_poly.type
_entity_poly.pdbx_seq_one_letter_code
_entity_poly.pdbx_strand_id
1 'polypeptide(L)'
;MSDFFRRGLSEIHFCPTVASLTAPSRAEVTAGTDLTPAVAAINGFQFSNSPIMTPKLSTTFTTQIPGEDTSPTSTLDFYDDDADDAIRDALVKGTEGFLVFFPYGDTPGLRAEVWPAISTGVNDQWTMSNEAAKFQAAFAITEAPEQEAVVPAAGS
;
A
#
# COMPACT_ATOMS: atom_id res chain seq x y z
N MET A 1 -9.97 -18.10 17.48
CA MET A 1 -9.85 -17.04 16.48
C MET A 1 -10.09 -15.70 17.15
N SER A 2 -9.27 -14.70 16.84
CA SER A 2 -9.38 -13.38 17.45
C SER A 2 -9.48 -12.34 16.34
N ASP A 3 -10.63 -11.74 16.21
CA ASP A 3 -10.84 -10.64 15.29
C ASP A 3 -10.24 -9.37 15.88
N PHE A 4 -9.76 -8.48 15.03
CA PHE A 4 -9.15 -7.23 15.48
C PHE A 4 -9.59 -6.05 14.62
N PHE A 5 -9.40 -4.86 15.15
CA PHE A 5 -9.76 -3.61 14.51
C PHE A 5 -8.50 -2.87 14.10
N ARG A 6 -8.39 -2.51 12.82
CA ARG A 6 -7.15 -1.94 12.28
C ARG A 6 -6.85 -0.51 12.76
N ARG A 7 -7.87 0.29 13.02
CA ARG A 7 -7.65 1.65 13.48
C ARG A 7 -6.98 1.65 14.85
N GLY A 8 -5.91 2.42 14.98
CA GLY A 8 -5.11 2.47 16.18
C GLY A 8 -4.05 1.37 16.29
N LEU A 9 -4.01 0.44 15.34
CA LEU A 9 -3.03 -0.64 15.34
C LEU A 9 -2.21 -0.66 14.06
N SER A 10 -2.85 -0.72 12.90
CA SER A 10 -2.15 -0.81 11.60
C SER A 10 -1.46 0.50 11.26
N GLU A 11 -0.32 0.41 10.56
CA GLU A 11 0.45 1.57 10.14
C GLU A 11 0.76 1.50 8.66
N ILE A 12 0.92 2.66 8.03
CA ILE A 12 1.30 2.80 6.63
C ILE A 12 2.43 3.83 6.55
N HIS A 13 3.51 3.44 5.90
CA HIS A 13 4.67 4.30 5.68
C HIS A 13 4.99 4.38 4.19
N PHE A 14 5.47 5.52 3.72
CA PHE A 14 6.01 5.67 2.38
C PHE A 14 7.52 5.73 2.47
N CYS A 15 8.21 4.75 1.90
CA CYS A 15 9.66 4.65 1.92
C CYS A 15 10.21 4.89 0.52
N PRO A 16 11.09 5.88 0.32
CA PRO A 16 11.64 6.14 -1.02
C PRO A 16 12.58 5.04 -1.50
N THR A 17 13.16 4.27 -0.59
CA THR A 17 14.10 3.20 -0.93
C THR A 17 13.87 2.01 -0.01
N VAL A 18 13.77 0.81 -0.60
CA VAL A 18 13.75 -0.47 0.12
C VAL A 18 14.63 -1.43 -0.66
N ALA A 19 15.74 -1.85 -0.06
CA ALA A 19 16.71 -2.73 -0.74
C ALA A 19 16.18 -4.14 -0.89
N SER A 20 15.43 -4.65 0.07
CA SER A 20 14.82 -5.99 0.01
C SER A 20 13.34 -5.90 0.38
N LEU A 21 12.47 -6.33 -0.52
CA LEU A 21 11.02 -6.30 -0.29
C LEU A 21 10.59 -7.22 0.86
N THR A 22 11.32 -8.33 1.06
CA THR A 22 10.99 -9.28 2.12
C THR A 22 11.45 -8.84 3.51
N ALA A 23 12.40 -7.91 3.58
CA ALA A 23 12.99 -7.48 4.84
C ALA A 23 13.45 -6.01 4.74
N PRO A 24 12.49 -5.05 4.72
CA PRO A 24 12.87 -3.65 4.79
C PRO A 24 13.63 -3.38 6.08
N SER A 25 14.64 -2.49 6.04
CA SER A 25 15.42 -2.16 7.23
C SER A 25 14.74 -1.06 8.04
N ARG A 26 15.06 -1.00 9.33
CA ARG A 26 14.54 0.08 10.20
C ARG A 26 14.98 1.45 9.70
N ALA A 27 16.22 1.56 9.19
CA ALA A 27 16.71 2.81 8.63
C ALA A 27 15.89 3.26 7.43
N GLU A 28 15.47 2.33 6.57
CA GLU A 28 14.63 2.62 5.42
C GLU A 28 13.24 3.11 5.84
N VAL A 29 12.63 2.47 6.82
CA VAL A 29 11.33 2.88 7.37
C VAL A 29 11.45 4.25 8.05
N THR A 30 12.49 4.48 8.83
CA THR A 30 12.73 5.75 9.52
C THR A 30 12.98 6.90 8.54
N ALA A 31 13.66 6.63 7.42
CA ALA A 31 13.90 7.63 6.38
C ALA A 31 12.65 7.97 5.57
N GLY A 32 11.62 7.13 5.65
CA GLY A 32 10.36 7.35 4.97
C GLY A 32 9.44 8.31 5.71
N THR A 33 8.25 8.50 5.13
CA THR A 33 7.20 9.34 5.71
C THR A 33 6.13 8.46 6.34
N ASP A 34 5.80 8.72 7.59
CA ASP A 34 4.70 8.02 8.26
C ASP A 34 3.37 8.64 7.83
N LEU A 35 2.58 7.90 7.10
CA LEU A 35 1.28 8.34 6.58
C LEU A 35 0.14 8.06 7.57
N THR A 36 0.36 7.22 8.54
CA THR A 36 -0.67 6.71 9.45
C THR A 36 -1.56 7.80 10.07
N PRO A 37 -1.00 8.91 10.60
CA PRO A 37 -1.84 9.90 11.28
C PRO A 37 -2.85 10.59 10.38
N ALA A 38 -2.61 10.63 9.07
CA ALA A 38 -3.42 11.41 8.14
C ALA A 38 -4.35 10.57 7.26
N VAL A 39 -4.19 9.25 7.23
CA VAL A 39 -4.98 8.39 6.35
C VAL A 39 -6.45 8.41 6.74
N ALA A 40 -7.31 8.76 5.78
CA ALA A 40 -8.76 8.78 5.96
C ALA A 40 -9.44 7.58 5.30
N ALA A 41 -8.92 7.12 4.15
CA ALA A 41 -9.47 5.97 3.43
C ALA A 41 -8.40 5.30 2.59
N ILE A 42 -8.57 4.02 2.33
CA ILE A 42 -7.64 3.20 1.55
C ILE A 42 -8.45 2.43 0.52
N ASN A 43 -8.01 2.47 -0.74
CA ASN A 43 -8.65 1.74 -1.83
C ASN A 43 -7.58 1.06 -2.68
N GLY A 44 -7.84 -0.19 -3.07
CA GLY A 44 -6.89 -0.96 -3.86
C GLY A 44 -5.89 -1.70 -2.99
N PHE A 45 -4.64 -1.76 -3.43
CA PHE A 45 -3.57 -2.50 -2.79
C PHE A 45 -3.88 -3.99 -2.69
N GLN A 46 -4.40 -4.51 -3.79
CA GLN A 46 -4.72 -5.91 -4.00
C GLN A 46 -4.22 -6.30 -5.38
N PHE A 47 -3.92 -7.56 -5.56
CA PHE A 47 -3.67 -8.07 -6.90
C PHE A 47 -4.62 -9.24 -7.17
N SER A 48 -4.86 -9.47 -8.44
CA SER A 48 -5.72 -10.56 -8.88
C SER A 48 -5.07 -11.32 -10.01
N ASN A 49 -5.41 -12.59 -10.12
CA ASN A 49 -4.93 -13.45 -11.18
C ASN A 49 -6.04 -13.66 -12.21
N SER A 50 -5.67 -13.55 -13.49
CA SER A 50 -6.58 -13.85 -14.61
C SER A 50 -6.29 -15.27 -15.07
N PRO A 51 -7.09 -16.27 -14.66
CA PRO A 51 -6.81 -17.66 -14.97
C PRO A 51 -6.97 -17.96 -16.47
N ILE A 52 -6.17 -18.89 -16.94
CA ILE A 52 -6.23 -19.39 -18.32
C ILE A 52 -7.01 -20.69 -18.32
N MET A 53 -8.10 -20.72 -19.09
CA MET A 53 -8.91 -21.93 -19.23
C MET A 53 -8.20 -22.97 -20.07
N THR A 54 -8.22 -24.21 -19.62
CA THR A 54 -7.55 -25.32 -20.30
C THR A 54 -8.56 -26.46 -20.56
N PRO A 55 -9.54 -26.23 -21.46
CA PRO A 55 -10.50 -27.28 -21.80
C PRO A 55 -9.81 -28.44 -22.49
N LYS A 56 -10.24 -29.66 -22.20
CA LYS A 56 -9.68 -30.89 -22.81
C LYS A 56 -10.78 -31.72 -23.43
N LEU A 57 -10.45 -32.35 -24.56
CA LEU A 57 -11.41 -33.21 -25.27
C LEU A 57 -11.78 -34.45 -24.44
N SER A 58 -10.90 -34.89 -23.57
CA SER A 58 -11.07 -36.14 -22.80
C SER A 58 -12.03 -36.00 -21.61
N THR A 59 -12.48 -34.78 -21.29
CA THR A 59 -13.35 -34.56 -20.13
C THR A 59 -14.35 -33.43 -20.39
N THR A 60 -15.48 -33.48 -19.73
CA THR A 60 -16.48 -32.41 -19.79
C THR A 60 -16.18 -31.31 -18.76
N PHE A 61 -15.28 -31.55 -17.81
CA PHE A 61 -14.89 -30.55 -16.84
C PHE A 61 -13.75 -29.68 -17.38
N THR A 62 -13.95 -28.36 -17.35
CA THR A 62 -12.94 -27.41 -17.80
C THR A 62 -12.04 -27.04 -16.64
N THR A 63 -10.74 -27.31 -16.77
CA THR A 63 -9.75 -26.92 -15.78
C THR A 63 -9.16 -25.56 -16.14
N GLN A 64 -8.44 -24.96 -15.20
CA GLN A 64 -7.76 -23.68 -15.41
C GLN A 64 -6.41 -23.67 -14.73
N ILE A 65 -5.51 -22.87 -15.26
CA ILE A 65 -4.18 -22.64 -14.65
C ILE A 65 -4.05 -21.16 -14.31
N PRO A 66 -3.20 -20.80 -13.33
CA PRO A 66 -2.93 -19.40 -13.05
C PRO A 66 -2.37 -18.69 -14.27
N GLY A 67 -2.88 -17.52 -14.55
CA GLY A 67 -2.41 -16.67 -15.66
C GLY A 67 -1.71 -15.43 -15.13
N GLU A 68 -1.96 -14.32 -15.78
CA GLU A 68 -1.36 -13.03 -15.48
C GLU A 68 -1.89 -12.45 -14.18
N ASP A 69 -0.99 -11.91 -13.35
CA ASP A 69 -1.35 -11.16 -12.14
C ASP A 69 -1.39 -9.68 -12.47
N THR A 70 -2.39 -8.99 -11.97
CA THR A 70 -2.55 -7.55 -12.15
C THR A 70 -2.98 -6.89 -10.86
N SER A 71 -2.67 -5.60 -10.74
CA SER A 71 -3.14 -4.78 -9.61
C SER A 71 -3.78 -3.51 -10.17
N PRO A 72 -4.96 -3.13 -9.66
CA PRO A 72 -5.60 -1.89 -10.09
C PRO A 72 -4.85 -0.68 -9.56
N THR A 73 -5.18 0.50 -10.11
CA THR A 73 -4.72 1.76 -9.53
C THR A 73 -5.22 1.85 -8.09
N SER A 74 -4.30 2.12 -7.19
CA SER A 74 -4.59 2.17 -5.76
C SER A 74 -4.58 3.61 -5.29
N THR A 75 -5.42 3.94 -4.32
CA THR A 75 -5.54 5.30 -3.81
C THR A 75 -5.52 5.34 -2.30
N LEU A 76 -4.96 6.42 -1.77
CA LEU A 76 -5.03 6.76 -0.35
C LEU A 76 -5.65 8.15 -0.22
N ASP A 77 -6.66 8.27 0.61
CA ASP A 77 -7.24 9.55 0.96
C ASP A 77 -6.66 10.00 2.29
N PHE A 78 -6.25 11.26 2.35
CA PHE A 78 -5.65 11.85 3.54
C PHE A 78 -6.44 13.07 3.99
N TYR A 79 -6.48 13.29 5.30
CA TYR A 79 -6.96 14.56 5.84
C TYR A 79 -5.93 15.65 5.53
N ASP A 80 -6.42 16.77 5.02
CA ASP A 80 -5.56 17.89 4.69
C ASP A 80 -5.23 18.69 5.97
N ASP A 81 -3.99 19.17 6.04
CA ASP A 81 -3.51 19.99 7.15
C ASP A 81 -3.10 21.35 6.56
N ASP A 82 -3.76 22.41 7.00
CA ASP A 82 -3.50 23.76 6.49
C ASP A 82 -2.17 24.35 6.97
N ALA A 83 -1.51 23.68 7.90
CA ALA A 83 -0.24 24.13 8.47
C ALA A 83 0.96 23.27 8.01
N ASP A 84 0.73 22.08 7.48
CA ASP A 84 1.79 21.13 7.16
C ASP A 84 1.46 20.31 5.92
N ASP A 85 2.25 20.51 4.86
CA ASP A 85 2.10 19.78 3.59
C ASP A 85 3.13 18.64 3.43
N ALA A 86 3.72 18.16 4.52
CA ALA A 86 4.80 17.18 4.45
C ALA A 86 4.41 15.90 3.70
N ILE A 87 3.23 15.37 3.95
CA ILE A 87 2.73 14.17 3.26
C ILE A 87 2.46 14.46 1.80
N ARG A 88 1.82 15.58 1.51
CA ARG A 88 1.54 16.00 0.14
C ARG A 88 2.82 16.19 -0.66
N ASP A 89 3.82 16.82 -0.07
CA ASP A 89 5.12 17.07 -0.72
C ASP A 89 5.88 15.77 -0.95
N ALA A 90 5.74 14.79 -0.06
CA ALA A 90 6.37 13.48 -0.21
C ALA A 90 5.76 12.65 -1.35
N LEU A 91 4.52 12.92 -1.74
CA LEU A 91 3.77 12.13 -2.69
C LEU A 91 3.48 12.87 -4.00
N VAL A 92 4.31 13.84 -4.35
CA VAL A 92 4.16 14.61 -5.61
C VAL A 92 4.16 13.65 -6.81
N LYS A 93 3.38 14.00 -7.84
CA LYS A 93 3.28 13.20 -9.07
C LYS A 93 4.65 12.80 -9.61
N GLY A 94 4.80 11.54 -9.92
CA GLY A 94 6.04 11.00 -10.47
C GLY A 94 7.03 10.48 -9.42
N THR A 95 6.71 10.61 -8.13
CA THR A 95 7.56 10.09 -7.05
C THR A 95 7.46 8.57 -6.99
N GLU A 96 8.59 7.90 -7.14
CA GLU A 96 8.69 6.45 -7.00
C GLU A 96 9.07 6.08 -5.57
N GLY A 97 8.57 4.96 -5.10
CA GLY A 97 8.92 4.46 -3.78
C GLY A 97 8.14 3.22 -3.42
N PHE A 98 8.04 2.98 -2.13
CA PHE A 98 7.42 1.78 -1.60
C PHE A 98 6.44 2.16 -0.51
N LEU A 99 5.20 1.65 -0.61
CA LEU A 99 4.24 1.76 0.47
C LEU A 99 4.39 0.53 1.35
N VAL A 100 4.74 0.76 2.60
CA VAL A 100 4.98 -0.30 3.58
C VAL A 100 3.81 -0.30 4.56
N PHE A 101 3.13 -1.42 4.64
CA PHE A 101 1.97 -1.61 5.51
C PHE A 101 2.34 -2.54 6.65
N PHE A 102 2.04 -2.14 7.87
CA PHE A 102 2.18 -2.98 9.06
C PHE A 102 0.79 -3.35 9.56
N PRO A 103 0.20 -4.47 9.09
CA PRO A 103 -1.19 -4.81 9.46
C PRO A 103 -1.41 -5.01 10.94
N TYR A 104 -0.38 -5.44 11.65
CA TYR A 104 -0.44 -5.71 13.09
C TYR A 104 0.34 -4.68 13.91
N GLY A 105 0.66 -3.53 13.30
CA GLY A 105 1.45 -2.48 13.94
C GLY A 105 2.95 -2.67 13.77
N ASP A 106 3.72 -1.72 14.27
CA ASP A 106 5.18 -1.70 14.15
C ASP A 106 5.84 -2.52 15.26
N THR A 107 5.58 -3.82 15.25
CA THR A 107 6.20 -4.76 16.18
C THR A 107 7.16 -5.66 15.41
N PRO A 108 8.46 -5.65 15.74
CA PRO A 108 9.45 -6.47 15.03
C PRO A 108 9.06 -7.94 14.97
N GLY A 109 9.28 -8.56 13.81
CA GLY A 109 9.00 -9.96 13.57
C GLY A 109 7.59 -10.28 13.07
N LEU A 110 6.66 -9.33 13.12
CA LEU A 110 5.33 -9.52 12.57
C LEU A 110 5.30 -9.31 11.06
N ARG A 111 4.23 -9.75 10.42
CA ARG A 111 4.08 -9.64 8.97
C ARG A 111 3.94 -8.18 8.54
N ALA A 112 4.54 -7.86 7.42
CA ALA A 112 4.40 -6.58 6.75
C ALA A 112 4.11 -6.78 5.28
N GLU A 113 3.61 -5.75 4.61
CA GLU A 113 3.41 -5.76 3.15
C GLU A 113 4.18 -4.60 2.54
N VAL A 114 4.85 -4.85 1.43
CA VAL A 114 5.61 -3.84 0.71
C VAL A 114 5.07 -3.77 -0.71
N TRP A 115 4.60 -2.59 -1.11
CA TRP A 115 4.01 -2.35 -2.43
C TRP A 115 4.85 -1.34 -3.19
N PRO A 116 5.67 -1.79 -4.16
CA PRO A 116 6.38 -0.86 -5.05
C PRO A 116 5.38 -0.06 -5.87
N ALA A 117 5.48 1.26 -5.83
CA ALA A 117 4.49 2.12 -6.46
C ALA A 117 5.10 3.43 -6.92
N ILE A 118 4.43 4.07 -7.88
CA ILE A 118 4.74 5.42 -8.31
C ILE A 118 3.49 6.28 -8.14
N SER A 119 3.65 7.48 -7.59
CA SER A 119 2.55 8.43 -7.46
C SER A 119 2.14 8.93 -8.84
N THR A 120 0.88 8.75 -9.20
CA THR A 120 0.34 9.25 -10.46
C THR A 120 -0.31 10.63 -10.34
N GLY A 121 -0.48 11.11 -9.13
CA GLY A 121 -0.96 12.44 -8.87
C GLY A 121 -1.57 12.59 -7.50
N VAL A 122 -1.61 13.83 -7.03
CA VAL A 122 -2.26 14.22 -5.77
C VAL A 122 -3.28 15.28 -6.11
N ASN A 123 -4.54 15.06 -5.71
CA ASN A 123 -5.64 15.96 -6.01
C ASN A 123 -6.43 16.28 -4.75
N ASP A 124 -6.75 17.55 -4.57
CA ASP A 124 -7.62 17.98 -3.50
C ASP A 124 -9.06 17.53 -3.78
N GLN A 125 -9.75 17.11 -2.74
CA GLN A 125 -11.16 16.78 -2.82
C GLN A 125 -11.98 17.98 -2.35
N TRP A 126 -12.72 18.58 -3.26
CA TRP A 126 -13.50 19.78 -2.98
C TRP A 126 -14.92 19.39 -2.59
N THR A 127 -15.37 19.88 -1.45
CA THR A 127 -16.74 19.63 -0.97
C THR A 127 -17.22 20.83 -0.15
N MET A 128 -18.53 21.04 -0.18
CA MET A 128 -19.19 22.04 0.67
C MET A 128 -19.89 21.39 1.87
N SER A 129 -19.80 20.06 1.99
CA SER A 129 -20.38 19.32 3.11
C SER A 129 -19.63 19.62 4.40
N ASN A 130 -20.29 19.41 5.53
CA ASN A 130 -19.68 19.60 6.85
C ASN A 130 -18.76 18.43 7.19
N GLU A 131 -17.59 18.44 6.61
CA GLU A 131 -16.58 17.40 6.83
C GLU A 131 -15.18 17.99 6.71
N ALA A 132 -14.18 17.28 7.25
CA ALA A 132 -12.79 17.71 7.18
C ALA A 132 -12.30 17.71 5.73
N ALA A 133 -11.46 18.68 5.39
CA ALA A 133 -10.82 18.72 4.06
C ALA A 133 -9.93 17.51 3.86
N LYS A 134 -9.90 17.00 2.63
CA LYS A 134 -9.13 15.81 2.27
C LYS A 134 -8.44 16.00 0.94
N PHE A 135 -7.37 15.24 0.72
CA PHE A 135 -6.79 15.09 -0.60
C PHE A 135 -6.54 13.61 -0.89
N GLN A 136 -6.47 13.26 -2.16
CA GLN A 136 -6.28 11.89 -2.60
C GLN A 136 -4.97 11.76 -3.37
N ALA A 137 -4.16 10.78 -3.01
CA ALA A 137 -2.99 10.37 -3.76
C ALA A 137 -3.28 9.05 -4.48
N ALA A 138 -3.04 9.02 -5.79
CA ALA A 138 -3.21 7.81 -6.59
C ALA A 138 -1.85 7.19 -6.88
N PHE A 139 -1.80 5.87 -6.91
CA PHE A 139 -0.57 5.11 -7.12
C PHE A 139 -0.76 4.05 -8.20
N ALA A 140 0.22 3.92 -9.07
CA ALA A 140 0.33 2.78 -9.98
C ALA A 140 1.32 1.79 -9.36
N ILE A 141 0.92 0.54 -9.25
CA ILE A 141 1.78 -0.51 -8.70
C ILE A 141 2.75 -0.94 -9.81
N THR A 142 4.04 -0.79 -9.56
CA THR A 142 5.07 -0.98 -10.58
C THR A 142 5.67 -2.38 -10.61
N GLU A 143 5.58 -3.10 -9.50
CA GLU A 143 6.09 -4.48 -9.38
C GLU A 143 5.16 -5.29 -8.50
N ALA A 144 5.32 -6.61 -8.52
CA ALA A 144 4.56 -7.49 -7.65
C ALA A 144 4.83 -7.15 -6.18
N PRO A 145 3.79 -7.05 -5.34
CA PRO A 145 3.98 -6.74 -3.94
C PRO A 145 4.54 -7.93 -3.16
N GLU A 146 5.25 -7.64 -2.08
CA GLU A 146 5.62 -8.66 -1.10
C GLU A 146 4.68 -8.58 0.09
N GLN A 147 3.85 -9.59 0.27
CA GLN A 147 2.84 -9.62 1.32
C GLN A 147 3.27 -10.39 2.57
N GLU A 148 4.43 -11.02 2.51
CA GLU A 148 4.97 -11.82 3.61
C GLU A 148 6.29 -11.23 4.13
N ALA A 149 6.46 -9.92 4.00
CA ALA A 149 7.61 -9.22 4.56
C ALA A 149 7.55 -9.22 6.09
N VAL A 150 8.64 -8.84 6.71
CA VAL A 150 8.78 -8.84 8.17
C VAL A 150 9.07 -7.42 8.65
N VAL A 151 8.39 -7.00 9.71
CA VAL A 151 8.65 -5.70 10.35
C VAL A 151 10.10 -5.69 10.88
N PRO A 152 10.91 -4.67 10.54
CA PRO A 152 12.31 -4.64 10.94
C PRO A 152 12.48 -4.45 12.43
N ALA A 153 13.57 -5.04 12.96
CA ALA A 153 13.98 -4.81 14.33
C ALA A 153 14.54 -3.39 14.49
N ALA A 154 14.50 -2.88 15.72
CA ALA A 154 15.10 -1.59 16.03
C ALA A 154 16.61 -1.66 15.77
N GLY A 155 17.15 -0.68 15.04
CA GLY A 155 18.57 -0.60 14.76
C GLY A 155 19.07 -1.50 13.62
N SER A 156 18.16 -2.10 12.85
CA SER A 156 18.54 -2.93 11.69
C SER A 156 18.80 -2.10 10.43
#